data_b6a6e14b979ef98bcd8f221b1e28f3a6
#
_entry.id   b6a6e14b979ef98bcd8f221b1e28f3a6
#
_cell.length_a   1.000
_cell.length_b   1.000
_cell.length_c   1.000
_cell.angle_alpha   90.00
_cell.angle_beta   90.00
_cell.angle_gamma   90.00
#
_symmetry.space_group_name_H-M   'P 1'
#
loop_
_entity.id
_entity.type
_entity.pdbx_description
1 polymer ?
#
loop_
_entity_poly.entity_id
_entity_poly.type
_entity_poly.pdbx_seq_one_letter_code
_entity_poly.pdbx_strand_id
1 'polypeptide(L)'
;MTTFKESLLILLFEFLGTMLLTALFNSSFQTGDGTGLLCGFFVLLIFSARISGSHFNPAITLAFMFRRDTGRFSRLLGLLYIAAQYAGALLGAIISYNLFQANGSQPLSVRRNNQDDYLLVQSMV
;
A
#
# COMPACT_ATOMS: atom_id res chain seq x y z
N MET A 1 13.86 -25.08 1.48
CA MET A 1 14.60 -23.80 1.42
C MET A 1 14.25 -23.14 0.10
N THR A 2 13.76 -21.90 0.12
CA THR A 2 13.57 -21.11 -1.10
C THR A 2 14.95 -20.76 -1.67
N THR A 3 15.11 -20.87 -2.98
CA THR A 3 16.35 -20.45 -3.64
C THR A 3 16.49 -18.93 -3.56
N PHE A 4 17.70 -18.40 -3.70
CA PHE A 4 17.94 -16.94 -3.70
C PHE A 4 17.07 -16.22 -4.74
N LYS A 5 16.92 -16.81 -5.93
CA LYS A 5 16.09 -16.27 -7.02
C LYS A 5 14.60 -16.21 -6.64
N GLU A 6 14.09 -17.24 -5.99
CA GLU A 6 12.71 -17.27 -5.51
C GLU A 6 12.48 -16.21 -4.42
N SER A 7 13.42 -16.06 -3.49
CA SER A 7 13.33 -15.02 -2.46
C SER A 7 13.32 -13.62 -3.06
N LEU A 8 14.16 -13.36 -4.06
CA LEU A 8 14.21 -12.08 -4.75
C LEU A 8 12.89 -11.78 -5.49
N LEU A 9 12.34 -12.77 -6.18
CA LEU A 9 11.06 -12.65 -6.87
C LEU A 9 9.92 -12.34 -5.89
N ILE A 10 9.88 -13.05 -4.78
CA ILE A 10 8.91 -12.85 -3.70
C ILE A 10 8.97 -11.41 -3.17
N LEU A 11 10.18 -10.91 -2.85
CA LEU A 11 10.38 -9.55 -2.35
C LEU A 11 10.01 -8.48 -3.38
N LEU A 12 10.29 -8.74 -4.65
CA LEU A 12 9.89 -7.86 -5.74
C LEU A 12 8.36 -7.73 -5.83
N PHE A 13 7.63 -8.84 -5.68
CA PHE A 13 6.17 -8.80 -5.69
C PHE A 13 5.58 -8.08 -4.48
N GLU A 14 6.17 -8.24 -3.29
CA GLU A 14 5.75 -7.49 -2.10
C GLU A 14 6.04 -5.98 -2.25
N PHE A 15 7.18 -5.62 -2.81
CA PHE A 15 7.54 -4.23 -3.09
C PHE A 15 6.58 -3.59 -4.12
N LEU A 16 6.43 -4.22 -5.30
CA LEU A 16 5.58 -3.70 -6.38
C LEU A 16 4.10 -3.68 -5.98
N GLY A 17 3.64 -4.74 -5.32
CA GLY A 17 2.24 -4.82 -4.86
C GLY A 17 1.92 -3.74 -3.83
N THR A 18 2.81 -3.50 -2.86
CA THR A 18 2.61 -2.42 -1.88
C THR A 18 2.72 -1.04 -2.52
N MET A 19 3.63 -0.85 -3.46
CA MET A 19 3.76 0.38 -4.23
C MET A 19 2.46 0.71 -4.99
N LEU A 20 1.94 -0.26 -5.74
CA LEU A 20 0.71 -0.09 -6.51
C LEU A 20 -0.51 0.10 -5.60
N LEU A 21 -0.59 -0.67 -4.50
CA LEU A 21 -1.69 -0.52 -3.53
C LEU A 21 -1.69 0.88 -2.91
N THR A 22 -0.54 1.42 -2.54
CA THR A 22 -0.41 2.79 -2.01
C THR A 22 -0.84 3.82 -3.05
N ALA A 23 -0.43 3.65 -4.31
CA ALA A 23 -0.83 4.54 -5.39
C ALA A 23 -2.34 4.50 -5.66
N LEU A 24 -2.95 3.30 -5.67
CA LEU A 24 -4.40 3.12 -5.82
C LEU A 24 -5.16 3.76 -4.66
N PHE A 25 -4.69 3.58 -3.43
CA PHE A 25 -5.30 4.16 -2.24
C PHE A 25 -5.30 5.69 -2.32
N ASN A 26 -4.17 6.30 -2.63
CA ASN A 26 -4.07 7.75 -2.79
C ASN A 26 -4.94 8.26 -3.94
N SER A 27 -5.00 7.53 -5.06
CA SER A 27 -5.87 7.87 -6.19
C SER A 27 -7.35 7.84 -5.78
N SER A 28 -7.77 6.79 -5.08
CA SER A 28 -9.15 6.65 -4.58
C SER A 28 -9.55 7.82 -3.67
N PHE A 29 -8.66 8.25 -2.78
CA PHE A 29 -8.91 9.42 -1.93
C PHE A 29 -9.07 10.72 -2.72
N GLN A 30 -8.32 10.90 -3.79
CA GLN A 30 -8.37 12.10 -4.62
C GLN A 30 -9.61 12.15 -5.50
N THR A 31 -10.00 11.01 -6.05
CA THR A 31 -11.13 10.93 -6.99
C THR A 31 -12.47 10.66 -6.29
N GLY A 32 -12.45 10.20 -5.03
CA GLY A 32 -13.63 9.68 -4.35
C GLY A 32 -14.11 8.31 -4.88
N ASP A 33 -13.35 7.67 -5.78
CA ASP A 33 -13.68 6.37 -6.35
C ASP A 33 -13.06 5.21 -5.57
N GLY A 34 -13.86 4.59 -4.71
CA GLY A 34 -13.47 3.38 -3.99
C GLY A 34 -13.51 2.11 -4.86
N THR A 35 -14.23 2.11 -5.97
CA THR A 35 -14.39 0.94 -6.83
C THR A 35 -13.07 0.57 -7.49
N GLY A 36 -12.36 1.57 -8.02
CA GLY A 36 -11.03 1.38 -8.60
C GLY A 36 -10.02 0.81 -7.61
N LEU A 37 -10.07 1.26 -6.34
CA LEU A 37 -9.24 0.70 -5.28
C LEU A 37 -9.57 -0.78 -5.02
N LEU A 38 -10.84 -1.12 -4.86
CA LEU A 38 -11.28 -2.50 -4.57
C LEU A 38 -10.93 -3.45 -5.71
N CYS A 39 -11.23 -3.09 -6.95
CA CYS A 39 -10.90 -3.91 -8.12
C CYS A 39 -9.39 -4.06 -8.29
N GLY A 40 -8.64 -2.97 -8.17
CA GLY A 40 -7.18 -3.01 -8.28
C GLY A 40 -6.53 -3.85 -7.19
N PHE A 41 -6.98 -3.72 -5.94
CA PHE A 41 -6.50 -4.55 -4.83
C PHE A 41 -6.81 -6.04 -5.05
N PHE A 42 -8.02 -6.36 -5.51
CA PHE A 42 -8.40 -7.73 -5.84
C PHE A 42 -7.50 -8.35 -6.91
N VAL A 43 -7.21 -7.60 -7.97
CA VAL A 43 -6.29 -8.03 -9.03
C VAL A 43 -4.89 -8.28 -8.47
N LEU A 44 -4.35 -7.36 -7.66
CA LEU A 44 -3.04 -7.52 -7.03
C LEU A 44 -2.97 -8.78 -6.16
N LEU A 45 -4.02 -9.06 -5.38
CA LEU A 45 -4.10 -10.26 -4.54
C LEU A 45 -4.03 -11.53 -5.38
N ILE A 46 -4.83 -11.64 -6.45
CA ILE A 46 -4.87 -12.84 -7.31
C ILE A 46 -3.52 -13.09 -7.97
N PHE A 47 -2.90 -12.05 -8.54
CA PHE A 47 -1.63 -12.20 -9.25
C PHE A 47 -0.46 -12.57 -8.34
N SER A 48 -0.43 -12.04 -7.12
CA SER A 48 0.70 -12.22 -6.20
C SER A 48 0.53 -13.38 -5.24
N ALA A 49 -0.69 -13.88 -5.02
CA ALA A 49 -1.00 -14.86 -3.98
C ALA A 49 -0.14 -16.13 -4.09
N ARG A 50 0.12 -16.61 -5.29
CA ARG A 50 0.92 -17.82 -5.52
C ARG A 50 2.42 -17.58 -5.43
N ILE A 51 2.86 -16.33 -5.54
CA ILE A 51 4.28 -15.96 -5.59
C ILE A 51 4.77 -15.54 -4.21
N SER A 52 4.17 -14.50 -3.61
CA SER A 52 4.59 -13.94 -2.32
C SER A 52 3.61 -14.23 -1.18
N GLY A 53 2.38 -14.64 -1.49
CA GLY A 53 1.29 -14.72 -0.52
C GLY A 53 0.52 -13.40 -0.36
N SER A 54 0.88 -12.36 -1.13
CA SER A 54 0.18 -11.06 -1.20
C SER A 54 -0.04 -10.41 0.16
N HIS A 55 0.99 -10.32 0.97
CA HIS A 55 0.87 -9.66 2.27
C HIS A 55 0.65 -8.16 2.11
N PHE A 56 1.48 -7.48 1.32
CA PHE A 56 1.43 -6.04 1.02
C PHE A 56 1.24 -5.12 2.23
N ASN A 57 1.44 -5.68 3.43
CA ASN A 57 1.21 -4.99 4.68
C ASN A 57 2.13 -5.56 5.78
N PRO A 58 2.92 -4.72 6.46
CA PRO A 58 3.77 -5.13 7.57
C PRO A 58 3.02 -5.84 8.71
N ALA A 59 1.78 -5.40 9.01
CA ALA A 59 0.99 -6.01 10.08
C ALA A 59 0.57 -7.45 9.73
N ILE A 60 0.20 -7.71 8.47
CA ILE A 60 -0.09 -9.06 7.98
C ILE A 60 1.17 -9.91 8.05
N THR A 61 2.30 -9.39 7.60
CA THR A 61 3.58 -10.09 7.67
C THR A 61 3.96 -10.45 9.10
N LEU A 62 3.81 -9.51 10.05
CA LEU A 62 4.03 -9.77 11.47
C LEU A 62 3.11 -10.87 12.00
N ALA A 63 1.82 -10.85 11.67
CA ALA A 63 0.88 -11.90 12.08
C ALA A 63 1.34 -13.29 11.60
N PHE A 64 1.85 -13.38 10.37
CA PHE A 64 2.42 -14.62 9.85
C PHE A 64 3.72 -15.02 10.55
N MET A 65 4.57 -14.08 10.96
CA MET A 65 5.81 -14.37 11.71
C MET A 65 5.53 -14.91 13.10
N PHE A 66 4.42 -14.55 13.74
CA PHE A 66 4.02 -15.04 15.07
C PHE A 66 3.22 -16.34 15.01
N ARG A 67 2.81 -16.80 13.87
CA ARG A 67 2.09 -18.05 13.69
C ARG A 67 2.99 -19.25 14.06
N ARG A 68 2.45 -20.24 14.79
CA ARG A 68 3.23 -21.36 15.31
C ARG A 68 3.58 -22.44 14.28
N ASP A 69 2.83 -22.52 13.19
CA ASP A 69 2.92 -23.59 12.18
C ASP A 69 3.60 -23.16 10.87
N THR A 70 4.46 -22.15 10.92
CA THR A 70 5.14 -21.55 9.76
C THR A 70 6.37 -22.34 9.29
N GLY A 71 6.28 -23.64 9.09
CA GLY A 71 7.42 -24.45 8.66
C GLY A 71 8.13 -23.99 7.37
N ARG A 72 7.60 -23.01 6.64
CA ARG A 72 8.17 -22.47 5.39
C ARG A 72 8.46 -20.96 5.42
N PHE A 73 7.92 -20.21 6.38
CA PHE A 73 8.08 -18.77 6.46
C PHE A 73 9.08 -18.40 7.56
N SER A 74 10.32 -18.11 7.17
CA SER A 74 11.36 -17.74 8.13
C SER A 74 11.16 -16.30 8.65
N ARG A 75 11.52 -16.06 9.91
CA ARG A 75 11.47 -14.71 10.50
C ARG A 75 12.33 -13.69 9.73
N LEU A 76 13.49 -14.15 9.20
CA LEU A 76 14.34 -13.31 8.38
C LEU A 76 13.64 -12.89 7.07
N LEU A 77 12.96 -13.82 6.41
CA LEU A 77 12.18 -13.51 5.21
C LEU A 77 11.07 -12.51 5.52
N GLY A 78 10.40 -12.66 6.69
CA GLY A 78 9.40 -11.70 7.14
C GLY A 78 9.93 -10.28 7.35
N LEU A 79 11.13 -10.14 7.91
CA LEU A 79 11.79 -8.82 8.04
C LEU A 79 12.11 -8.22 6.67
N LEU A 80 12.57 -9.03 5.72
CA LEU A 80 12.82 -8.58 4.35
C LEU A 80 11.52 -8.18 3.63
N TYR A 81 10.41 -8.88 3.87
CA TYR A 81 9.09 -8.48 3.38
C TYR A 81 8.72 -7.09 3.90
N ILE A 82 8.84 -6.86 5.20
CA ILE A 82 8.52 -5.57 5.82
C ILE A 82 9.37 -4.46 5.21
N ALA A 83 10.66 -4.68 5.01
CA ALA A 83 11.54 -3.70 4.37
C ALA A 83 11.10 -3.39 2.92
N ALA A 84 10.79 -4.43 2.13
CA ALA A 84 10.29 -4.29 0.76
C ALA A 84 8.96 -3.53 0.70
N GLN A 85 8.04 -3.83 1.62
CA GLN A 85 6.74 -3.17 1.75
C GLN A 85 6.88 -1.68 2.10
N TYR A 86 7.74 -1.31 3.05
CA TYR A 86 7.99 0.10 3.36
C TYR A 86 8.61 0.85 2.19
N ALA A 87 9.59 0.26 1.51
CA ALA A 87 10.19 0.85 0.32
C ALA A 87 9.16 1.03 -0.81
N GLY A 88 8.31 0.02 -1.03
CA GLY A 88 7.21 0.07 -2.00
C GLY A 88 6.19 1.17 -1.67
N ALA A 89 5.74 1.24 -0.40
CA ALA A 89 4.79 2.26 0.04
C ALA A 89 5.35 3.68 -0.14
N LEU A 90 6.63 3.90 0.21
CA LEU A 90 7.28 5.19 0.02
C LEU A 90 7.32 5.59 -1.45
N LEU A 91 7.73 4.68 -2.34
CA LEU A 91 7.78 4.96 -3.78
C LEU A 91 6.37 5.18 -4.34
N GLY A 92 5.37 4.40 -3.93
CA GLY A 92 3.97 4.59 -4.31
C GLY A 92 3.42 5.94 -3.88
N ALA A 93 3.77 6.41 -2.69
CA ALA A 93 3.40 7.73 -2.20
C ALA A 93 4.06 8.86 -3.02
N ILE A 94 5.35 8.72 -3.34
CA ILE A 94 6.08 9.70 -4.18
C ILE A 94 5.47 9.77 -5.59
N ILE A 95 5.21 8.64 -6.21
CA ILE A 95 4.59 8.58 -7.55
C ILE A 95 3.22 9.25 -7.53
N SER A 96 2.37 8.92 -6.56
CA SER A 96 1.04 9.52 -6.42
C SER A 96 1.12 11.02 -6.22
N TYR A 97 2.01 11.47 -5.35
CA TYR A 97 2.22 12.90 -5.10
C TYR A 97 2.56 13.67 -6.38
N ASN A 98 3.51 13.17 -7.17
CA ASN A 98 3.91 13.81 -8.41
C ASN A 98 2.79 13.79 -9.47
N LEU A 99 2.05 12.69 -9.58
CA LEU A 99 0.92 12.58 -10.53
C LEU A 99 -0.19 13.58 -10.18
N PHE A 100 -0.52 13.75 -8.90
CA PHE A 100 -1.57 14.67 -8.48
C PHE A 100 -1.12 16.14 -8.62
N GLN A 101 0.13 16.47 -8.32
CA GLN A 101 0.66 17.80 -8.57
C GLN A 101 0.63 18.17 -10.05
N ALA A 102 1.05 17.26 -10.93
CA ALA A 102 1.04 17.47 -12.37
C ALA A 102 -0.38 17.73 -12.91
N ASN A 103 -1.40 17.14 -12.29
CA ASN A 103 -2.81 17.33 -12.65
C ASN A 103 -3.49 18.51 -11.93
N GLY A 104 -2.76 19.33 -11.17
CA GLY A 104 -3.30 20.45 -10.40
C GLY A 104 -4.13 20.05 -9.18
N SER A 105 -4.13 18.77 -8.81
CA SER A 105 -4.82 18.27 -7.62
C SER A 105 -3.96 18.51 -6.37
N GLN A 106 -4.59 18.92 -5.26
CA GLN A 106 -3.85 19.10 -4.01
C GLN A 106 -3.54 17.73 -3.39
N PRO A 107 -2.29 17.47 -2.97
CA PRO A 107 -1.95 16.23 -2.27
C PRO A 107 -2.69 16.16 -0.93
N LEU A 108 -3.01 14.93 -0.47
CA LEU A 108 -3.75 14.65 0.76
C LEU A 108 -3.21 15.37 2.01
N SER A 109 -1.89 15.59 2.07
CA SER A 109 -1.22 16.27 3.19
C SER A 109 -1.51 17.79 3.26
N VAL A 110 -2.09 18.38 2.21
CA VAL A 110 -2.31 19.83 2.07
C VAL A 110 -3.79 20.19 2.10
N ARG A 111 -4.70 19.27 2.40
CA ARG A 111 -6.09 19.62 2.69
C ARG A 111 -6.15 20.34 4.04
N ARG A 112 -5.56 21.55 4.08
CA ARG A 112 -5.86 22.52 5.13
C ARG A 112 -7.34 22.81 5.04
N ASN A 113 -8.06 22.62 6.16
CA ASN A 113 -9.42 23.11 6.32
C ASN A 113 -9.51 24.50 5.71
N ASN A 114 -10.22 24.64 4.60
CA ASN A 114 -10.55 25.94 4.10
C ASN A 114 -11.41 26.62 5.17
N GLN A 115 -11.21 27.90 5.36
CA GLN A 115 -12.00 28.76 6.28
C GLN A 115 -13.52 28.61 6.09
N ASP A 116 -13.95 28.05 4.97
CA ASP A 116 -15.35 27.77 4.63
C ASP A 116 -16.01 26.74 5.57
N ASP A 117 -15.25 25.80 6.14
CA ASP A 117 -15.78 24.85 7.13
C ASP A 117 -16.15 25.53 8.45
N TYR A 118 -15.47 26.62 8.82
CA TYR A 118 -15.81 27.40 10.01
C TYR A 118 -17.09 28.23 9.82
N LEU A 119 -17.36 28.67 8.59
CA LEU A 119 -18.58 29.44 8.29
C LEU A 119 -19.83 28.55 8.33
N LEU A 120 -19.72 27.28 7.95
CA LEU A 120 -20.82 26.32 8.04
C LEU A 120 -21.18 26.02 9.50
N VAL A 121 -20.18 25.91 10.38
CA VAL A 121 -20.42 25.69 11.83
C VAL A 121 -21.03 26.92 12.48
N GLN A 122 -20.63 28.13 12.10
CA GLN A 122 -21.20 29.38 12.62
C GLN A 122 -22.64 29.64 12.14
N SER A 123 -23.03 29.09 10.99
CA SER A 123 -24.42 29.23 10.50
C SER A 123 -25.40 28.23 11.13
N MET A 124 -24.91 27.26 11.91
CA MET A 124 -25.70 26.23 12.60
C MET A 124 -25.95 26.56 14.10
N VAL A 125 -25.40 27.68 14.61
CA VAL A 125 -25.61 28.19 15.98
C VAL A 125 -26.45 29.44 15.91
#